data_3fe7d24d50bc84f94ca191d419a30724
#
_entry.id   3fe7d24d50bc84f94ca191d419a30724
#
_cell.length_a   1.000
_cell.length_b   1.000
_cell.length_c   1.000
_cell.angle_alpha   90.00
_cell.angle_beta   90.00
_cell.angle_gamma   90.00
#
_symmetry.space_group_name_H-M   'P 1'
#
loop_
_entity.id
_entity.type
_entity.pdbx_description
1 polymer ?
#
loop_
_entity_poly.entity_id
_entity_poly.type
_entity_poly.pdbx_seq_one_letter_code
_entity_poly.pdbx_strand_id
1 'polypeptide(L)' 'LEDGITDSYIFQEDKLKAEVTEHELEGSNMKEYSAKFEYKGIHYQIIGTMGKEDFEKVLKNLHFPS' A
#
# COMPACT_ATOMS: atom_id res chain seq x y z
N LEU A 1 6.58 16.30 1.83
CA LEU A 1 6.68 14.95 1.27
C LEU A 1 8.11 14.46 1.32
N GLU A 2 8.29 13.18 1.57
CA GLU A 2 9.61 12.58 1.52
C GLU A 2 10.08 12.46 0.07
N ASP A 3 11.38 12.44 -0.12
CA ASP A 3 11.95 12.25 -1.45
C ASP A 3 11.51 10.90 -2.03
N GLY A 4 11.14 10.92 -3.29
CA GLY A 4 10.73 9.72 -4.00
C GLY A 4 9.25 9.40 -3.96
N ILE A 5 8.49 10.04 -3.08
CA ILE A 5 7.05 9.84 -3.03
C ILE A 5 6.38 10.65 -4.13
N THR A 6 5.67 9.97 -5.03
CA THR A 6 4.99 10.63 -6.13
C THR A 6 3.49 10.80 -5.86
N ASP A 7 2.92 10.00 -4.95
CA ASP A 7 1.52 10.11 -4.60
C ASP A 7 1.26 9.44 -3.27
N SER A 8 0.17 9.83 -2.63
CA SER A 8 -0.23 9.28 -1.33
C SER A 8 -1.74 9.38 -1.22
N TYR A 9 -2.38 8.30 -0.79
CA TYR A 9 -3.82 8.29 -0.65
C TYR A 9 -4.26 7.27 0.40
N ILE A 10 -5.53 7.35 0.80
CA ILE A 10 -6.11 6.39 1.74
C ILE A 10 -6.93 5.37 0.95
N PHE A 11 -6.57 4.11 1.08
CA PHE A 11 -7.34 3.00 0.56
C PHE A 11 -8.27 2.52 1.66
N GLN A 12 -9.56 2.49 1.39
CA GLN A 12 -10.52 2.03 2.36
C GLN A 12 -11.51 1.09 1.71
N GLU A 13 -11.63 -0.10 2.28
CA GLU A 13 -12.59 -1.10 1.84
C GLU A 13 -12.99 -1.93 3.04
N ASP A 14 -14.30 -2.05 3.29
CA ASP A 14 -14.82 -2.74 4.47
C ASP A 14 -14.20 -2.17 5.75
N LYS A 15 -13.50 -3.02 6.50
CA LYS A 15 -12.88 -2.64 7.76
C LYS A 15 -11.41 -2.27 7.61
N LEU A 16 -10.89 -2.34 6.40
CA LEU A 16 -9.50 -2.03 6.14
C LEU A 16 -9.35 -0.58 5.72
N LYS A 17 -8.52 0.15 6.44
CA LYS A 17 -8.15 1.51 6.09
C LYS A 17 -6.63 1.56 6.07
N ALA A 18 -6.06 1.75 4.90
CA ALA A 18 -4.62 1.73 4.71
C ALA A 18 -4.14 3.06 4.13
N GLU A 19 -3.02 3.53 4.63
CA GLU A 19 -2.34 4.68 4.06
C GLU A 19 -1.38 4.16 3.01
N VAL A 20 -1.64 4.51 1.75
CA VAL A 20 -0.86 4.01 0.61
C VAL A 20 0.02 5.11 0.08
N THR A 21 1.29 4.81 -0.12
CA THR A 21 2.23 5.73 -0.75
C THR A 21 2.78 5.09 -2.02
N GLU A 22 2.97 5.92 -3.04
CA GLU A 22 3.54 5.51 -4.31
C GLU A 22 4.93 6.10 -4.42
N HIS A 23 5.92 5.27 -4.71
CA HIS A 23 7.30 5.70 -4.89
C HIS A 23 7.74 5.40 -6.31
N GLU A 24 8.41 6.36 -6.93
CA GLU A 24 9.02 6.13 -8.22
C GLU A 24 10.40 5.52 -8.01
N LEU A 25 10.65 4.40 -8.69
CA LEU A 25 11.95 3.74 -8.61
C LEU A 25 12.85 4.28 -9.71
N GLU A 26 13.99 4.85 -9.33
CA GLU A 26 14.94 5.42 -10.26
C GLU A 26 15.46 4.35 -11.22
N GLY A 27 15.43 4.66 -12.51
CA GLY A 27 15.91 3.74 -13.53
C GLY A 27 14.95 2.62 -13.88
N SER A 28 13.71 2.70 -13.41
CA SER A 28 12.71 1.67 -13.66
C SER A 28 11.40 2.30 -14.12
N ASN A 29 10.64 1.55 -14.92
CA ASN A 29 9.27 1.95 -15.27
C ASN A 29 8.26 1.47 -14.24
N MET A 30 8.73 0.73 -13.25
CA MET A 30 7.87 0.22 -12.20
C MET A 30 7.80 1.20 -11.04
N LYS A 31 6.71 1.13 -10.29
CA LYS A 31 6.55 1.91 -9.07
C LYS A 31 6.43 1.00 -7.89
N GLU A 32 6.93 1.46 -6.75
CA GLU A 32 6.80 0.74 -5.50
C GLU A 32 5.65 1.32 -4.71
N TYR A 33 4.78 0.45 -4.21
CA TYR A 33 3.67 0.85 -3.36
C TYR A 33 3.89 0.33 -1.96
N SER A 34 3.53 1.15 -0.98
CA SER A 34 3.63 0.80 0.43
C SER A 34 2.30 1.12 1.09
N ALA A 35 1.75 0.16 1.80
CA ALA A 35 0.49 0.34 2.52
C ALA A 35 0.74 0.13 4.01
N LYS A 36 0.33 1.08 4.82
CA LYS A 36 0.43 0.99 6.28
C LYS A 36 -0.97 0.99 6.87
N PHE A 37 -1.24 0.04 7.75
CA PHE A 37 -2.53 -0.05 8.39
C PHE A 37 -2.41 -0.70 9.75
N GLU A 38 -3.45 -0.55 10.54
CA GLU A 38 -3.52 -1.14 11.87
C GLU A 38 -4.72 -2.07 11.94
N TYR A 39 -4.54 -3.24 12.53
CA TYR A 39 -5.61 -4.18 12.75
C TYR A 39 -5.45 -4.78 14.13
N LYS A 40 -6.47 -4.63 14.96
CA LYS A 40 -6.51 -5.12 16.36
C LYS A 40 -5.28 -4.69 17.16
N GLY A 41 -4.87 -3.43 17.00
CA GLY A 41 -3.74 -2.86 17.73
C GLY A 41 -2.37 -3.22 17.17
N ILE A 42 -2.32 -3.99 16.09
CA ILE A 42 -1.07 -4.39 15.45
C ILE A 42 -0.88 -3.59 14.16
N HIS A 43 0.29 -2.99 14.02
CA HIS A 43 0.62 -2.22 12.82
C HIS A 43 1.23 -3.13 11.77
N TYR A 44 0.74 -3.00 10.55
CA TYR A 44 1.21 -3.78 9.41
C TYR A 44 1.70 -2.85 8.32
N GLN A 45 2.65 -3.33 7.55
CA GLN A 45 3.12 -2.63 6.36
C GLN A 45 3.34 -3.64 5.25
N ILE A 46 2.82 -3.33 4.07
CA ILE A 46 2.99 -4.16 2.88
C ILE A 46 3.67 -3.32 1.83
N ILE A 47 4.73 -3.85 1.24
CA ILE A 47 5.48 -3.16 0.20
C ILE A 47 5.54 -4.08 -1.00
N GLY A 48 5.29 -3.52 -2.18
CA GLY A 48 5.37 -4.30 -3.41
C GLY A 48 5.67 -3.43 -4.62
N THR A 49 6.39 -3.99 -5.57
CA THR A 49 6.69 -3.33 -6.82
C THR A 49 5.79 -3.92 -7.90
N MET A 50 4.77 -3.17 -8.30
CA MET A 50 3.76 -3.65 -9.23
C MET A 50 2.89 -2.48 -9.68
N GLY A 51 1.95 -2.72 -10.57
CA GLY A 51 0.97 -1.71 -10.95
C GLY A 51 0.01 -1.43 -9.81
N LYS A 52 -0.57 -0.23 -9.82
CA LYS A 52 -1.49 0.20 -8.76
C LYS A 52 -2.67 -0.76 -8.61
N GLU A 53 -3.25 -1.19 -9.74
CA GLU A 53 -4.40 -2.09 -9.70
C GLU A 53 -4.04 -3.43 -9.06
N ASP A 54 -2.85 -3.94 -9.36
CA ASP A 54 -2.39 -5.19 -8.78
C ASP A 54 -2.16 -5.06 -7.29
N PHE A 55 -1.59 -3.94 -6.87
CA PHE A 55 -1.37 -3.69 -5.44
C PHE A 55 -2.69 -3.60 -4.69
N GLU A 56 -3.68 -2.93 -5.27
CA GLU A 56 -5.01 -2.85 -4.64
C GLU A 56 -5.68 -4.20 -4.55
N LYS A 57 -5.45 -5.08 -5.53
CA LYS A 57 -5.95 -6.46 -5.45
C LYS A 57 -5.34 -7.22 -4.29
N VAL A 58 -4.06 -6.99 -4.02
CA VAL A 58 -3.41 -7.59 -2.86
C VAL A 58 -4.10 -7.12 -1.57
N LEU A 59 -4.37 -5.82 -1.47
CA LEU A 59 -5.03 -5.28 -0.29
C LEU A 59 -6.44 -5.82 -0.12
N LYS A 60 -7.17 -5.96 -1.22
CA LYS A 60 -8.54 -6.48 -1.17
C LYS A 60 -8.61 -7.95 -0.76
N ASN A 61 -7.55 -8.69 -0.98
CA ASN A 61 -7.50 -10.12 -0.70
C ASN A 61 -6.80 -10.45 0.60
N LEU A 62 -6.50 -9.45 1.43
CA LEU A 62 -5.91 -9.71 2.74
C LEU A 62 -6.90 -10.41 3.65
N HIS A 63 -6.42 -11.43 4.34
CA HIS A 63 -7.19 -12.15 5.32
C HIS A 63 -6.50 -12.07 6.67
N PHE A 64 -7.27 -11.72 7.68
CA PHE A 64 -6.75 -11.63 9.03
C PHE A 64 -7.36 -12.74 9.88
N PRO A 65 -6.57 -13.36 10.73
CA PRO A 65 -7.11 -14.36 11.65
C PRO A 65 -8.09 -13.69 12.60
N SER A 66 -9.20 -14.35 12.81
CA SER A 66 -10.23 -13.84 13.71
C SER A 66 -9.97 -14.26 15.15
#